data_43806d7a63137c517deb11763efe674c
#
_entry.id   43806d7a63137c517deb11763efe674c
#
_cell.length_a   1.000
_cell.length_b   1.000
_cell.length_c   1.000
_cell.angle_alpha   90.00
_cell.angle_beta   90.00
_cell.angle_gamma   90.00
#
_symmetry.space_group_name_H-M   'P 1'
#
loop_
_entity.id
_entity.type
_entity.pdbx_description
1 polymer ?
#
loop_
_entity_poly.entity_id
_entity_poly.type
_entity_poly.pdbx_seq_one_letter_code
_entity_poly.pdbx_strand_id
1 'polypeptide(L)'
;MRRVVLMAAALLSADCATIFHGRMQRIEIVTDPPGATAVAAGASVTSPGFLRLRRDATDLEIWVEKEGYVSKTVRLARRVSGLVWTNLGWAGLGAAIGATQPPLFKRGSDSPGDAWVVGGVGATAFGFGVDYITGAAYRLEPVTVVVKLDEASRAP
;
A
#
# COMPACT_ATOMS: atom_id res chain seq x y z
N MET A 1 -4.08 12.11 -33.74
CA MET A 1 -4.74 10.93 -33.17
C MET A 1 -3.74 9.97 -32.51
N ARG A 2 -2.66 9.53 -33.17
CA ARG A 2 -1.67 8.59 -32.61
C ARG A 2 -0.97 9.09 -31.31
N ARG A 3 -0.70 10.40 -31.20
CA ARG A 3 -0.09 11.02 -29.98
C ARG A 3 -1.04 11.04 -28.78
N VAL A 4 -2.32 11.22 -29.00
CA VAL A 4 -3.36 11.21 -27.95
C VAL A 4 -3.57 9.81 -27.39
N VAL A 5 -3.54 8.78 -28.25
CA VAL A 5 -3.65 7.38 -27.87
C VAL A 5 -2.43 6.95 -27.04
N LEU A 6 -1.23 7.38 -27.39
CA LEU A 6 -0.01 7.08 -26.63
C LEU A 6 0.02 7.78 -25.27
N MET A 7 -0.45 9.03 -25.17
CA MET A 7 -0.59 9.71 -23.89
C MET A 7 -1.67 9.05 -23.01
N ALA A 8 -2.78 8.64 -23.58
CA ALA A 8 -3.83 7.92 -22.84
C ALA A 8 -3.34 6.56 -22.34
N ALA A 9 -2.58 5.82 -23.14
CA ALA A 9 -1.99 4.55 -22.74
C ALA A 9 -0.96 4.72 -21.62
N ALA A 10 -0.13 5.77 -21.65
CA ALA A 10 0.83 6.09 -20.61
C ALA A 10 0.15 6.51 -19.28
N LEU A 11 -0.98 7.22 -19.36
CA LEU A 11 -1.77 7.59 -18.17
C LEU A 11 -2.48 6.38 -17.54
N LEU A 12 -2.92 5.41 -18.36
CA LEU A 12 -3.58 4.19 -17.88
C LEU A 12 -2.62 3.18 -17.23
N SER A 13 -1.34 3.27 -17.52
CA SER A 13 -0.32 2.36 -16.94
C SER A 13 0.25 2.85 -15.59
N ALA A 14 -0.03 4.09 -15.18
CA ALA A 14 0.59 4.69 -13.99
C ALA A 14 -0.06 4.30 -12.65
N ASP A 15 -1.24 3.67 -12.65
CA ASP A 15 -2.07 3.57 -11.44
C ASP A 15 -2.24 2.16 -10.85
N CYS A 16 -1.40 1.17 -11.21
CA CYS A 16 -1.67 -0.22 -10.85
C CYS A 16 -1.70 -0.48 -9.34
N ALA A 17 -0.76 0.04 -8.55
CA ALA A 17 -0.72 -0.26 -7.12
C ALA A 17 -1.82 0.48 -6.35
N THR A 18 -2.07 1.75 -6.68
CA THR A 18 -3.13 2.56 -6.04
C THR A 18 -4.53 2.02 -6.36
N ILE A 19 -4.76 1.53 -7.58
CA ILE A 19 -6.05 0.94 -7.99
C ILE A 19 -6.29 -0.38 -7.28
N PHE A 20 -5.26 -1.25 -7.18
CA PHE A 20 -5.42 -2.59 -6.61
C PHE A 20 -5.41 -2.62 -5.09
N HIS A 21 -4.69 -1.72 -4.43
CA HIS A 21 -4.50 -1.78 -2.97
C HIS A 21 -5.25 -0.70 -2.20
N GLY A 22 -5.50 0.46 -2.79
CA GLY A 22 -6.14 1.60 -2.13
C GLY A 22 -5.37 2.09 -0.88
N ARG A 23 -5.86 3.15 -0.26
CA ARG A 23 -5.27 3.78 0.93
C ARG A 23 -5.55 3.03 2.23
N MET A 24 -6.56 2.16 2.23
CA MET A 24 -7.05 1.45 3.41
C MET A 24 -6.68 -0.02 3.35
N GLN A 25 -6.33 -0.59 4.49
CA GLN A 25 -6.10 -2.03 4.66
C GLN A 25 -7.09 -2.60 5.68
N ARG A 26 -7.56 -3.80 5.41
CA ARG A 26 -8.37 -4.58 6.37
C ARG A 26 -7.41 -5.40 7.21
N ILE A 27 -7.55 -5.27 8.54
CA ILE A 27 -6.83 -6.06 9.54
C ILE A 27 -7.88 -6.92 10.23
N GLU A 28 -7.68 -8.21 10.20
CA GLU A 28 -8.53 -9.17 10.89
C GLU A 28 -8.17 -9.22 12.37
N ILE A 29 -9.18 -9.14 13.23
CA ILE A 29 -9.03 -9.23 14.68
C ILE A 29 -9.73 -10.49 15.17
N VAL A 30 -8.96 -11.33 15.82
CA VAL A 30 -9.45 -12.57 16.47
C VAL A 30 -9.02 -12.55 17.92
N THR A 31 -9.94 -12.76 18.85
CA THR A 31 -9.63 -12.80 20.28
C THR A 31 -10.09 -14.11 20.91
N ASP A 32 -9.36 -14.55 21.90
CA ASP A 32 -9.74 -15.66 22.77
C ASP A 32 -9.77 -15.15 24.23
N PRO A 33 -10.97 -15.08 24.83
CA PRO A 33 -12.28 -15.45 24.30
C PRO A 33 -12.81 -14.43 23.27
N PRO A 34 -13.74 -14.85 22.39
CA PRO A 34 -14.35 -13.98 21.40
C PRO A 34 -15.25 -12.91 22.05
N GLY A 35 -15.61 -11.88 21.28
CA GLY A 35 -16.50 -10.80 21.75
C GLY A 35 -15.76 -9.65 22.43
N ALA A 36 -14.44 -9.57 22.32
CA ALA A 36 -13.69 -8.39 22.75
C ALA A 36 -13.85 -7.23 21.76
N THR A 37 -13.80 -6.00 22.24
CA THR A 37 -13.78 -4.79 21.44
C THR A 37 -12.35 -4.41 21.13
N ALA A 38 -12.04 -4.24 19.84
CA ALA A 38 -10.75 -3.75 19.39
C ALA A 38 -10.90 -2.34 18.81
N VAL A 39 -10.06 -1.42 19.25
CA VAL A 39 -10.09 0.00 18.85
C VAL A 39 -8.73 0.39 18.30
N ALA A 40 -8.70 1.04 17.13
CA ALA A 40 -7.50 1.62 16.55
C ALA A 40 -7.82 2.81 15.65
N ALA A 41 -7.07 3.90 15.74
CA ALA A 41 -7.21 5.08 14.90
C ALA A 41 -8.67 5.61 14.77
N GLY A 42 -9.42 5.56 15.86
CA GLY A 42 -10.83 6.01 15.91
C GLY A 42 -11.85 5.04 15.30
N ALA A 43 -11.41 3.87 14.81
CA ALA A 43 -12.28 2.79 14.37
C ALA A 43 -12.38 1.71 15.45
N SER A 44 -13.53 1.08 15.58
CA SER A 44 -13.77 -0.02 16.53
C SER A 44 -14.43 -1.22 15.84
N VAL A 45 -14.17 -2.41 16.36
CA VAL A 45 -14.80 -3.64 15.91
C VAL A 45 -14.90 -4.64 17.07
N THR A 46 -15.95 -5.45 17.07
CA THR A 46 -16.06 -6.60 17.96
C THR A 46 -15.46 -7.84 17.31
N SER A 47 -14.61 -8.55 18.05
CA SER A 47 -13.94 -9.77 17.59
C SER A 47 -14.89 -10.99 17.59
N PRO A 48 -14.86 -11.86 16.57
CA PRO A 48 -14.02 -11.74 15.37
C PRO A 48 -14.55 -10.68 14.39
N GLY A 49 -13.63 -9.89 13.78
CA GLY A 49 -14.05 -8.83 12.88
C GLY A 49 -12.89 -8.17 12.15
N PHE A 50 -13.17 -7.11 11.40
CA PHE A 50 -12.16 -6.43 10.57
C PHE A 50 -12.11 -4.93 10.88
N LEU A 51 -10.93 -4.42 11.19
CA LEU A 51 -10.63 -3.00 11.22
C LEU A 51 -10.14 -2.53 9.84
N ARG A 52 -10.61 -1.37 9.41
CA ARG A 52 -10.11 -0.70 8.20
C ARG A 52 -9.20 0.44 8.62
N LEU A 53 -7.90 0.28 8.39
CA LEU A 53 -6.88 1.21 8.82
C LEU A 53 -6.12 1.78 7.62
N ARG A 54 -5.62 3.01 7.75
CA ARG A 54 -4.81 3.64 6.72
C ARG A 54 -3.44 3.00 6.68
N ARG A 55 -2.95 2.68 5.48
CA ARG A 55 -1.64 2.02 5.26
C ARG A 55 -0.46 2.93 5.58
N ASP A 56 -0.63 4.24 5.39
CA ASP A 56 0.40 5.25 5.63
C ASP A 56 0.52 5.65 7.11
N ALA A 57 -0.39 5.21 7.96
CA ALA A 57 -0.32 5.53 9.38
C ALA A 57 0.92 4.93 10.04
N THR A 58 1.56 5.71 10.90
CA THR A 58 2.70 5.33 11.72
C THR A 58 2.23 5.06 13.14
N ASP A 59 2.96 4.18 13.83
CA ASP A 59 2.75 3.89 15.26
C ASP A 59 1.31 3.51 15.60
N LEU A 60 0.71 2.66 14.74
CA LEU A 60 -0.63 2.15 14.97
C LEU A 60 -0.63 1.13 16.10
N GLU A 61 -1.43 1.41 17.11
CA GLU A 61 -1.73 0.51 18.20
C GLU A 61 -3.21 0.12 18.15
N ILE A 62 -3.46 -1.18 18.32
CA ILE A 62 -4.79 -1.74 18.49
C ILE A 62 -4.98 -2.02 19.96
N TRP A 63 -5.89 -1.32 20.59
CA TRP A 63 -6.32 -1.56 21.96
C TRP A 63 -7.45 -2.60 21.95
N VAL A 64 -7.27 -3.67 22.71
CA VAL A 64 -8.26 -4.75 22.79
C VAL A 64 -8.73 -4.87 24.25
N GLU A 65 -10.03 -4.76 24.45
CA GLU A 65 -10.65 -4.81 25.77
C GLU A 65 -11.86 -5.73 25.79
N LYS A 66 -12.08 -6.35 26.92
CA LYS A 66 -13.28 -7.15 27.22
C LYS A 66 -13.55 -7.11 28.71
N GLU A 67 -14.82 -6.99 29.08
CA GLU A 67 -15.25 -7.00 30.48
C GLU A 67 -14.82 -8.29 31.17
N GLY A 68 -14.20 -8.15 32.35
CA GLY A 68 -13.65 -9.26 33.12
C GLY A 68 -12.28 -9.76 32.66
N TYR A 69 -11.65 -9.10 31.68
CA TYR A 69 -10.32 -9.46 31.15
C TYR A 69 -9.35 -8.29 31.19
N VAL A 70 -8.06 -8.62 31.22
CA VAL A 70 -6.99 -7.62 31.16
C VAL A 70 -6.89 -7.12 29.71
N SER A 71 -6.98 -5.80 29.51
CA SER A 71 -6.82 -5.20 28.21
C SER A 71 -5.40 -5.39 27.67
N LYS A 72 -5.28 -5.54 26.35
CA LYS A 72 -4.00 -5.72 25.65
C LYS A 72 -3.88 -4.75 24.49
N THR A 73 -2.64 -4.31 24.27
CA THR A 73 -2.29 -3.44 23.14
C THR A 73 -1.39 -4.20 22.17
N VAL A 74 -1.73 -4.16 20.90
CA VAL A 74 -0.94 -4.77 19.81
C VAL A 74 -0.48 -3.67 18.87
N ARG A 75 0.82 -3.62 18.61
CA ARG A 75 1.40 -2.66 17.65
C ARG A 75 1.42 -3.26 16.26
N LEU A 76 1.01 -2.46 15.28
CA LEU A 76 1.14 -2.78 13.87
C LEU A 76 2.40 -2.11 13.29
N ALA A 77 3.21 -2.91 12.62
CA ALA A 77 4.37 -2.40 11.89
C ALA A 77 3.98 -1.98 10.48
N ARG A 78 4.40 -0.78 10.07
CA ARG A 78 4.32 -0.33 8.69
C ARG A 78 5.54 -0.82 7.92
N ARG A 79 5.31 -1.55 6.84
CA ARG A 79 6.36 -2.04 5.93
C ARG A 79 6.10 -1.58 4.51
N VAL A 80 7.17 -1.45 3.74
CA VAL A 80 7.05 -1.18 2.29
C VAL A 80 6.51 -2.42 1.61
N SER A 81 5.46 -2.25 0.82
CA SER A 81 4.84 -3.35 0.07
C SER A 81 5.76 -3.82 -1.06
N GLY A 82 5.85 -5.14 -1.26
CA GLY A 82 6.58 -5.73 -2.38
C GLY A 82 6.07 -5.29 -3.76
N LEU A 83 4.83 -4.81 -3.85
CA LEU A 83 4.25 -4.29 -5.09
C LEU A 83 4.88 -3.00 -5.59
N VAL A 84 5.56 -2.24 -4.72
CA VAL A 84 6.37 -1.09 -5.16
C VAL A 84 7.40 -1.50 -6.22
N TRP A 85 7.93 -2.72 -6.13
CA TRP A 85 8.91 -3.26 -7.09
C TRP A 85 8.31 -3.63 -8.44
N THR A 86 6.98 -3.77 -8.56
CA THR A 86 6.33 -3.98 -9.86
C THR A 86 6.47 -2.77 -10.77
N ASN A 87 6.60 -1.56 -10.20
CA ASN A 87 6.86 -0.33 -10.95
C ASN A 87 8.21 -0.40 -11.69
N LEU A 88 9.22 -1.10 -11.12
CA LEU A 88 10.49 -1.36 -11.80
C LEU A 88 10.32 -2.32 -13.00
N GLY A 89 9.44 -3.30 -12.89
CA GLY A 89 9.11 -4.20 -14.00
C GLY A 89 8.49 -3.43 -15.18
N TRP A 90 7.57 -2.52 -14.90
CA TRP A 90 6.97 -1.65 -15.92
C TRP A 90 7.96 -0.67 -16.53
N ALA A 91 8.90 -0.15 -15.73
CA ALA A 91 10.00 0.67 -16.25
C ALA A 91 10.88 -0.09 -17.23
N GLY A 92 11.23 -1.33 -16.89
CA GLY A 92 12.00 -2.21 -17.79
C GLY A 92 11.27 -2.50 -19.09
N LEU A 93 9.97 -2.78 -19.01
CA LEU A 93 9.13 -3.00 -20.19
C LEU A 93 9.00 -1.73 -21.04
N GLY A 94 8.77 -0.58 -20.40
CA GLY A 94 8.71 0.72 -21.07
C GLY A 94 10.03 1.07 -21.76
N ALA A 95 11.15 0.77 -21.14
CA ALA A 95 12.48 0.92 -21.72
C ALA A 95 12.69 0.02 -22.94
N ALA A 96 12.31 -1.24 -22.84
CA ALA A 96 12.42 -2.20 -23.97
C ALA A 96 11.55 -1.79 -25.16
N ILE A 97 10.32 -1.35 -24.93
CA ILE A 97 9.43 -0.84 -25.98
C ILE A 97 9.98 0.46 -26.56
N GLY A 98 10.49 1.37 -25.71
CA GLY A 98 11.08 2.65 -26.14
C GLY A 98 12.31 2.47 -27.04
N ALA A 99 13.14 1.48 -26.76
CA ALA A 99 14.31 1.16 -27.56
C ALA A 99 14.01 0.69 -29.00
N THR A 100 12.79 0.18 -29.23
CA THR A 100 12.34 -0.28 -30.55
C THR A 100 11.55 0.76 -31.33
N GLN A 101 11.27 1.93 -30.74
CA GLN A 101 10.49 2.99 -31.37
C GLN A 101 11.39 4.14 -31.86
N PRO A 102 11.07 4.77 -33.02
CA PRO A 102 11.76 5.99 -33.43
C PRO A 102 11.53 7.09 -32.40
N PRO A 103 12.52 7.98 -32.17
CA PRO A 103 12.46 9.02 -31.15
C PRO A 103 11.23 9.91 -31.36
N LEU A 104 10.35 9.94 -30.35
CA LEU A 104 9.12 10.74 -30.36
C LEU A 104 9.40 12.25 -30.12
N PHE A 105 10.57 12.57 -29.58
CA PHE A 105 11.02 13.92 -29.28
C PHE A 105 12.38 14.18 -29.90
N LYS A 106 12.41 14.83 -31.07
CA LYS A 106 13.62 15.47 -31.59
C LYS A 106 13.87 16.75 -30.78
N ARG A 107 14.65 16.68 -29.75
CA ARG A 107 15.21 17.85 -29.07
C ARG A 107 16.70 17.70 -28.97
N GLY A 108 17.39 18.04 -30.04
CA GLY A 108 18.80 18.43 -30.01
C GLY A 108 19.86 17.38 -29.68
N SER A 109 19.49 16.13 -29.46
CA SER A 109 20.42 15.03 -29.29
C SER A 109 20.01 13.90 -30.24
N ASP A 110 20.93 13.54 -31.13
CA ASP A 110 20.71 12.51 -32.14
C ASP A 110 20.80 11.07 -31.60
N SER A 111 20.78 10.92 -30.26
CA SER A 111 20.86 9.62 -29.61
C SER A 111 19.50 9.02 -29.34
N PRO A 112 19.19 7.82 -29.90
CA PRO A 112 17.95 7.11 -29.58
C PRO A 112 17.79 6.79 -28.09
N GLY A 113 18.89 6.86 -27.32
CA GLY A 113 18.94 6.54 -25.89
C GLY A 113 18.19 7.52 -25.00
N ASP A 114 18.09 8.80 -25.36
CA ASP A 114 17.61 9.84 -24.43
C ASP A 114 16.10 9.85 -24.26
N ALA A 115 15.33 9.45 -25.28
CA ALA A 115 13.87 9.47 -25.24
C ALA A 115 13.27 8.38 -24.34
N TRP A 116 13.88 7.22 -24.28
CA TRP A 116 13.41 6.13 -23.41
C TRP A 116 13.84 6.33 -21.95
N VAL A 117 15.01 6.96 -21.69
CA VAL A 117 15.42 7.33 -20.34
C VAL A 117 14.43 8.32 -19.73
N VAL A 118 14.09 9.38 -20.46
CA VAL A 118 13.12 10.38 -19.98
C VAL A 118 11.73 9.79 -19.81
N GLY A 119 11.27 8.94 -20.74
CA GLY A 119 9.94 8.31 -20.66
C GLY A 119 9.86 7.23 -19.58
N GLY A 120 10.82 6.30 -19.53
CA GLY A 120 10.83 5.19 -18.59
C GLY A 120 11.13 5.62 -17.16
N VAL A 121 12.19 6.40 -16.95
CA VAL A 121 12.56 6.91 -15.62
C VAL A 121 11.51 7.88 -15.09
N GLY A 122 10.99 8.76 -15.94
CA GLY A 122 9.94 9.71 -15.53
C GLY A 122 8.63 9.01 -15.12
N ALA A 123 8.17 8.05 -15.89
CA ALA A 123 6.95 7.28 -15.57
C ALA A 123 7.14 6.45 -14.29
N THR A 124 8.32 5.85 -14.10
CA THR A 124 8.63 5.09 -12.88
C THR A 124 8.66 6.00 -11.66
N ALA A 125 9.38 7.12 -11.73
CA ALA A 125 9.47 8.07 -10.63
C ALA A 125 8.09 8.64 -10.26
N PHE A 126 7.25 8.91 -11.25
CA PHE A 126 5.87 9.35 -11.04
C PHE A 126 5.04 8.27 -10.35
N GLY A 127 5.09 7.01 -10.82
CA GLY A 127 4.37 5.89 -10.20
C GLY A 127 4.80 5.65 -8.75
N PHE A 128 6.10 5.67 -8.47
CA PHE A 128 6.60 5.62 -7.10
C PHE A 128 6.08 6.79 -6.25
N GLY A 129 6.15 8.02 -6.79
CA GLY A 129 5.66 9.20 -6.08
C GLY A 129 4.19 9.09 -5.70
N VAL A 130 3.33 8.66 -6.62
CA VAL A 130 1.91 8.45 -6.38
C VAL A 130 1.69 7.38 -5.31
N ASP A 131 2.35 6.23 -5.39
CA ASP A 131 2.21 5.15 -4.42
C ASP A 131 2.64 5.55 -3.00
N TYR A 132 3.70 6.35 -2.87
CA TYR A 132 4.12 6.89 -1.58
C TYR A 132 3.13 7.93 -1.02
N ILE A 133 2.68 8.87 -1.85
CA ILE A 133 1.73 9.94 -1.45
C ILE A 133 0.37 9.35 -1.09
N THR A 134 -0.11 8.35 -1.85
CA THR A 134 -1.39 7.70 -1.59
C THR A 134 -1.36 6.69 -0.45
N GLY A 135 -0.17 6.25 -0.03
CA GLY A 135 0.02 5.22 0.98
C GLY A 135 -0.05 3.79 0.43
N ALA A 136 -0.27 3.62 -0.89
CA ALA A 136 -0.32 2.30 -1.54
C ALA A 136 1.02 1.57 -1.49
N ALA A 137 2.13 2.33 -1.34
CA ALA A 137 3.47 1.78 -1.15
C ALA A 137 3.63 1.01 0.17
N TYR A 138 2.70 1.14 1.12
CA TYR A 138 2.84 0.56 2.45
C TYR A 138 1.87 -0.59 2.70
N ARG A 139 2.28 -1.46 3.64
CA ARG A 139 1.49 -2.55 4.18
C ARG A 139 1.62 -2.56 5.70
N LEU A 140 0.51 -2.75 6.38
CA LEU A 140 0.47 -2.96 7.83
C LEU A 140 0.61 -4.45 8.13
N GLU A 141 1.46 -4.79 9.09
CA GLU A 141 1.68 -6.15 9.55
C GLU A 141 1.60 -6.23 11.07
N PRO A 142 1.02 -7.31 11.62
CA PRO A 142 0.40 -8.43 10.94
C PRO A 142 -0.97 -8.10 10.32
N VAL A 143 -1.38 -8.87 9.29
CA VAL A 143 -2.71 -8.73 8.64
C VAL A 143 -3.83 -9.33 9.48
N THR A 144 -3.51 -10.39 10.23
CA THR A 144 -4.39 -11.02 11.21
C THR A 144 -3.77 -10.87 12.59
N VAL A 145 -4.51 -10.27 13.50
CA VAL A 145 -4.12 -10.05 14.90
C VAL A 145 -4.88 -11.03 15.76
N VAL A 146 -4.16 -11.98 16.36
CA VAL A 146 -4.72 -12.95 17.30
C VAL A 146 -4.31 -12.53 18.71
N VAL A 147 -5.30 -12.27 19.57
CA VAL A 147 -5.06 -11.83 20.96
C VAL A 147 -5.71 -12.78 21.93
N LYS A 148 -4.90 -13.43 22.74
CA LYS A 148 -5.40 -14.17 23.91
C LYS A 148 -5.47 -13.22 25.08
N LEU A 149 -6.68 -13.05 25.66
CA LEU A 149 -6.92 -12.22 26.83
C LEU A 149 -6.83 -13.07 28.11
N ASP A 150 -6.20 -12.50 29.12
CA ASP A 150 -6.12 -13.12 30.44
C ASP A 150 -7.27 -12.59 31.31
N GLU A 151 -7.90 -13.46 32.10
CA GLU A 151 -8.93 -13.04 33.02
C GLU A 151 -8.38 -12.03 34.03
N ALA A 152 -9.10 -10.95 34.26
CA ALA A 152 -8.77 -10.02 35.31
C ALA A 152 -8.91 -10.75 36.65
N SER A 153 -7.81 -10.94 37.36
CA SER A 153 -7.85 -11.52 38.71
C SER A 153 -8.82 -10.69 39.53
N ARG A 154 -9.91 -11.30 39.98
CA ARG A 154 -10.76 -10.70 41.00
C ARG A 154 -9.88 -10.54 42.23
N ALA A 155 -9.46 -9.32 42.51
CA ALA A 155 -8.88 -9.02 43.80
C ALA A 155 -9.94 -9.36 44.86
N PRO A 156 -9.55 -10.06 45.93
CA PRO A 156 -10.46 -10.42 47.01
C PRO A 156 -11.02 -9.20 47.73
#